data_ece407a07dea87e3877aa8856424bd69
#
_entry.id   ece407a07dea87e3877aa8856424bd69
#
_cell.length_a   1.000
_cell.length_b   1.000
_cell.length_c   1.000
_cell.angle_alpha   90.00
_cell.angle_beta   90.00
_cell.angle_gamma   90.00
#
_symmetry.space_group_name_H-M   'P 1'
#
loop_
_entity.id
_entity.type
_entity.pdbx_description
1 polymer ?
#
loop_
_entity_poly.entity_id
_entity_poly.type
_entity_poly.pdbx_seq_one_letter_code
_entity_poly.pdbx_strand_id
1 'polypeptide(L)'
;MIEGVGPVRARSLLEHFGEAPKILAASKSALLRVRNIGDDTAEKIASWEKSIDLPGELKRISDFGCHVLISADENYPSLLREIYDPPLVLYVKGALTAKDKNSVAMVGSRMTTHYGIETARKLSYQLAFVGVTVVSGGARGIDTAAHQGALSGKGRTVAVLGTGINLVAPPENAELFERIAANGAILTQFPFNRPADKQSFPIRNRIVAGMTLGTVVVEATLTSGALITANFANE
;
A
#
# COMPACT_ATOMS: atom_id res chain seq x y z
N MET A 1 10.21 9.04 0.01
CA MET A 1 10.88 9.88 -0.98
C MET A 1 12.38 10.01 -0.68
N ILE A 2 12.81 10.35 0.54
CA ILE A 2 14.24 10.34 0.88
C ILE A 2 14.73 8.89 0.93
N GLU A 3 15.70 8.56 0.11
CA GLU A 3 16.28 7.21 0.05
C GLU A 3 16.91 6.83 1.40
N GLY A 4 16.65 5.61 1.85
CA GLY A 4 17.12 5.13 3.16
C GLY A 4 16.24 5.53 4.34
N VAL A 5 15.21 6.37 4.15
CA VAL A 5 14.27 6.75 5.21
C VAL A 5 12.96 5.96 5.03
N GLY A 6 12.93 4.77 5.62
CA GLY A 6 11.71 3.95 5.73
C GLY A 6 10.89 4.28 6.99
N PRO A 7 9.73 3.61 7.19
CA PRO A 7 8.82 3.90 8.30
C PRO A 7 9.49 3.89 9.68
N VAL A 8 10.35 2.90 9.94
CA VAL A 8 11.05 2.77 11.23
C VAL A 8 11.96 3.96 11.51
N ARG A 9 12.81 4.34 10.54
CA ARG A 9 13.70 5.51 10.70
C ARG A 9 12.92 6.81 10.81
N ALA A 10 11.88 6.97 10.00
CA ALA A 10 11.04 8.16 10.06
C ALA A 10 10.29 8.29 11.40
N ARG A 11 9.85 7.17 11.98
CA ARG A 11 9.28 7.17 13.35
C ARG A 11 10.31 7.61 14.37
N SER A 12 11.54 7.05 14.38
CA SER A 12 12.60 7.47 15.30
C SER A 12 12.93 8.96 15.16
N LEU A 13 12.90 9.50 13.93
CA LEU A 13 13.10 10.92 13.68
C LEU A 13 11.92 11.75 14.26
N LEU A 14 10.68 11.33 14.07
CA LEU A 14 9.49 12.00 14.61
C LEU A 14 9.48 11.96 16.14
N GLU A 15 9.85 10.84 16.76
CA GLU A 15 9.98 10.71 18.21
C GLU A 15 11.00 11.69 18.79
N HIS A 16 12.12 11.91 18.06
CA HIS A 16 13.19 12.81 18.49
C HIS A 16 12.89 14.29 18.25
N PHE A 17 12.36 14.65 17.09
CA PHE A 17 12.15 16.05 16.66
C PHE A 17 10.69 16.52 16.83
N GLY A 18 9.75 15.62 17.02
CA GLY A 18 8.32 15.88 17.19
C GLY A 18 7.54 16.02 15.88
N GLU A 19 8.09 16.71 14.88
CA GLU A 19 7.38 17.03 13.63
C GLU A 19 8.30 17.03 12.41
N ALA A 20 7.75 16.74 11.23
CA ALA A 20 8.51 16.63 9.99
C ALA A 20 9.25 17.93 9.59
N PRO A 21 8.69 19.14 9.72
CA PRO A 21 9.42 20.37 9.41
C PRO A 21 10.72 20.53 10.21
N LYS A 22 10.70 20.15 11.49
CA LYS A 22 11.92 20.20 12.33
C LYS A 22 12.97 19.19 11.89
N ILE A 23 12.56 18.00 11.42
CA ILE A 23 13.46 17.00 10.85
C ILE A 23 14.14 17.57 9.60
N LEU A 24 13.36 18.16 8.70
CA LEU A 24 13.85 18.69 7.43
C LEU A 24 14.72 19.95 7.59
N ALA A 25 14.57 20.68 8.68
CA ALA A 25 15.40 21.85 9.02
C ALA A 25 16.62 21.48 9.89
N ALA A 26 16.74 20.22 10.34
CA ALA A 26 17.81 19.82 11.25
C ALA A 26 19.17 19.74 10.56
N SER A 27 20.22 20.13 11.30
CA SER A 27 21.59 19.94 10.83
C SER A 27 21.97 18.45 10.78
N LYS A 28 22.91 18.09 9.91
CA LYS A 28 23.45 16.72 9.82
C LYS A 28 23.89 16.20 11.20
N SER A 29 24.57 17.04 11.99
CA SER A 29 25.04 16.68 13.33
C SER A 29 23.90 16.39 14.32
N ALA A 30 22.77 17.07 14.20
CA ALA A 30 21.58 16.80 15.01
C ALA A 30 20.90 15.48 14.59
N LEU A 31 20.82 15.23 13.28
CA LEU A 31 20.24 14.00 12.72
C LEU A 31 21.03 12.75 13.14
N LEU A 32 22.37 12.83 13.19
CA LEU A 32 23.23 11.72 13.63
C LEU A 32 23.04 11.30 15.11
N ARG A 33 22.36 12.11 15.93
CA ARG A 33 22.02 11.73 17.31
C ARG A 33 20.83 10.79 17.38
N VAL A 34 20.07 10.64 16.28
CA VAL A 34 18.91 9.77 16.23
C VAL A 34 19.34 8.34 15.96
N ARG A 35 18.78 7.40 16.72
CA ARG A 35 19.07 5.97 16.56
C ARG A 35 18.79 5.49 15.13
N ASN A 36 19.67 4.67 14.60
CA ASN A 36 19.60 4.08 13.24
C ASN A 36 19.72 5.09 12.08
N ILE A 37 20.15 6.33 12.35
CA ILE A 37 20.47 7.31 11.31
C ILE A 37 22.00 7.34 11.16
N GLY A 38 22.48 6.81 10.05
CA GLY A 38 23.89 6.85 9.67
C GLY A 38 24.24 8.09 8.84
N ASP A 39 25.53 8.28 8.56
CA ASP A 39 26.09 9.47 7.89
C ASP A 39 25.43 9.75 6.53
N ASP A 40 25.28 8.72 5.67
CA ASP A 40 24.64 8.83 4.36
C ASP A 40 23.16 9.26 4.47
N THR A 41 22.43 8.65 5.42
CA THR A 41 21.01 9.00 5.62
C THR A 41 20.86 10.42 6.17
N ALA A 42 21.71 10.82 7.12
CA ALA A 42 21.70 12.18 7.67
C ALA A 42 22.03 13.24 6.61
N GLU A 43 22.99 12.96 5.72
CA GLU A 43 23.32 13.83 4.59
C GLU A 43 22.14 13.97 3.62
N LYS A 44 21.49 12.86 3.23
CA LYS A 44 20.32 12.86 2.35
C LYS A 44 19.14 13.65 2.96
N ILE A 45 18.93 13.55 4.27
CA ILE A 45 17.90 14.35 4.95
C ILE A 45 18.28 15.82 4.98
N ALA A 46 19.51 16.16 5.39
CA ALA A 46 19.94 17.56 5.49
C ALA A 46 19.99 18.28 4.12
N SER A 47 20.10 17.54 3.02
CA SER A 47 20.13 18.08 1.65
C SER A 47 18.90 17.70 0.82
N TRP A 48 17.77 17.37 1.45
CA TRP A 48 16.58 16.82 0.80
C TRP A 48 16.05 17.68 -0.37
N GLU A 49 16.13 19.01 -0.28
CA GLU A 49 15.70 19.93 -1.31
C GLU A 49 16.42 19.77 -2.65
N LYS A 50 17.65 19.24 -2.62
CA LYS A 50 18.44 18.99 -3.84
C LYS A 50 17.95 17.78 -4.64
N SER A 51 17.25 16.85 -3.99
CA SER A 51 16.85 15.55 -4.57
C SER A 51 15.35 15.34 -4.64
N ILE A 52 14.56 16.15 -3.93
CA ILE A 52 13.11 15.98 -3.84
C ILE A 52 12.37 17.22 -4.30
N ASP A 53 11.59 17.05 -5.36
CA ASP A 53 10.65 18.05 -5.87
C ASP A 53 9.30 17.90 -5.13
N LEU A 54 9.22 18.40 -3.90
CA LEU A 54 7.99 18.34 -3.10
C LEU A 54 6.84 19.14 -3.72
N PRO A 55 7.04 20.38 -4.23
CA PRO A 55 5.97 21.11 -4.91
C PRO A 55 5.43 20.35 -6.13
N GLY A 56 6.30 19.75 -6.94
CA GLY A 56 5.90 18.92 -8.08
C GLY A 56 5.15 17.67 -7.65
N GLU A 57 5.53 17.04 -6.55
CA GLU A 57 4.79 15.87 -6.02
C GLU A 57 3.38 16.28 -5.57
N LEU A 58 3.22 17.37 -4.85
CA LEU A 58 1.92 17.90 -4.44
C LEU A 58 1.04 18.27 -5.64
N LYS A 59 1.65 18.87 -6.68
CA LYS A 59 0.95 19.14 -7.93
C LYS A 59 0.46 17.86 -8.62
N ARG A 60 1.31 16.82 -8.72
CA ARG A 60 0.93 15.51 -9.29
C ARG A 60 -0.22 14.86 -8.54
N ILE A 61 -0.24 14.95 -7.20
CA ILE A 61 -1.34 14.46 -6.35
C ILE A 61 -2.65 15.12 -6.75
N SER A 62 -2.65 16.45 -6.82
CA SER A 62 -3.84 17.24 -7.20
C SER A 62 -4.31 16.92 -8.63
N ASP A 63 -3.39 16.96 -9.59
CA ASP A 63 -3.70 16.74 -11.02
C ASP A 63 -4.23 15.33 -11.30
N PHE A 64 -3.74 14.31 -10.56
CA PHE A 64 -4.18 12.93 -10.71
C PHE A 64 -5.51 12.63 -10.01
N GLY A 65 -6.02 13.54 -9.19
CA GLY A 65 -7.25 13.35 -8.42
C GLY A 65 -7.11 12.29 -7.32
N CYS A 66 -5.93 12.21 -6.69
CA CYS A 66 -5.72 11.41 -5.49
C CYS A 66 -5.46 12.33 -4.28
N HIS A 67 -5.49 11.75 -3.10
CA HIS A 67 -5.15 12.45 -1.86
C HIS A 67 -4.16 11.63 -1.05
N VAL A 68 -3.63 12.24 0.00
CA VAL A 68 -2.67 11.61 0.91
C VAL A 68 -3.32 11.43 2.26
N LEU A 69 -3.12 10.25 2.86
CA LEU A 69 -3.41 9.97 4.26
C LEU A 69 -2.08 9.77 5.00
N ILE A 70 -1.98 10.37 6.18
CA ILE A 70 -0.89 10.10 7.11
C ILE A 70 -1.38 9.20 8.27
N SER A 71 -0.46 8.55 8.95
CA SER A 71 -0.80 7.60 10.03
C SER A 71 -1.58 8.23 11.20
N ALA A 72 -1.54 9.58 11.32
CA ALA A 72 -2.29 10.33 12.32
C ALA A 72 -3.74 10.65 11.92
N ASP A 73 -4.09 10.52 10.64
CA ASP A 73 -5.43 10.85 10.15
C ASP A 73 -6.48 9.85 10.66
N GLU A 74 -7.67 10.34 10.97
CA GLU A 74 -8.78 9.51 11.47
C GLU A 74 -9.17 8.41 10.46
N ASN A 75 -9.14 8.73 9.17
CA ASN A 75 -9.48 7.80 8.09
C ASN A 75 -8.35 6.83 7.70
N TYR A 76 -7.19 6.91 8.37
CA TYR A 76 -6.14 5.92 8.16
C TYR A 76 -6.60 4.55 8.66
N PRO A 77 -6.38 3.43 7.89
CA PRO A 77 -6.86 2.12 8.30
C PRO A 77 -6.37 1.73 9.69
N SER A 78 -7.31 1.48 10.63
CA SER A 78 -6.97 1.24 12.04
C SER A 78 -6.09 0.01 12.23
N LEU A 79 -6.41 -1.11 11.57
CA LEU A 79 -5.60 -2.33 11.63
C LEU A 79 -4.18 -2.10 11.09
N LEU A 80 -4.05 -1.33 10.00
CA LEU A 80 -2.73 -1.02 9.43
C LEU A 80 -1.88 -0.15 10.35
N ARG A 81 -2.48 0.59 11.26
CA ARG A 81 -1.75 1.39 12.27
C ARG A 81 -1.04 0.52 13.30
N GLU A 82 -1.58 -0.67 13.55
CA GLU A 82 -1.11 -1.60 14.59
C GLU A 82 0.04 -2.51 14.14
N ILE A 83 0.34 -2.60 12.83
CA ILE A 83 1.45 -3.44 12.36
C ILE A 83 2.81 -2.87 12.81
N TYR A 84 3.83 -3.70 12.83
CA TYR A 84 5.19 -3.32 13.28
C TYR A 84 5.74 -2.07 12.59
N ASP A 85 5.53 -1.92 11.29
CA ASP A 85 6.07 -0.81 10.49
C ASP A 85 4.99 -0.16 9.58
N PRO A 86 3.95 0.48 10.17
CA PRO A 86 2.88 1.10 9.39
C PRO A 86 3.44 2.17 8.44
N PRO A 87 2.95 2.24 7.19
CA PRO A 87 3.31 3.32 6.28
C PRO A 87 2.94 4.67 6.88
N LEU A 88 3.87 5.61 6.90
CA LEU A 88 3.59 6.96 7.41
C LEU A 88 2.69 7.77 6.47
N VAL A 89 2.74 7.44 5.18
CA VAL A 89 2.02 8.13 4.10
C VAL A 89 1.41 7.09 3.18
N LEU A 90 0.16 7.28 2.83
CA LEU A 90 -0.56 6.53 1.80
C LEU A 90 -1.11 7.51 0.76
N TYR A 91 -0.80 7.28 -0.50
CA TYR A 91 -1.48 7.91 -1.64
C TYR A 91 -2.75 7.10 -1.91
N VAL A 92 -3.89 7.77 -2.06
CA VAL A 92 -5.19 7.13 -2.21
C VAL A 92 -5.95 7.73 -3.37
N LYS A 93 -6.38 6.90 -4.35
CA LYS A 93 -7.35 7.24 -5.39
C LYS A 93 -8.66 6.53 -5.08
N GLY A 94 -9.79 7.22 -5.11
CA GLY A 94 -11.05 6.75 -4.57
C GLY A 94 -11.18 7.12 -3.10
N ALA A 95 -11.88 6.32 -2.28
CA ALA A 95 -12.10 6.65 -0.88
C ALA A 95 -12.04 5.41 0.02
N LEU A 96 -11.28 5.50 1.11
CA LEU A 96 -11.39 4.58 2.24
C LEU A 96 -12.56 5.01 3.13
N THR A 97 -13.25 4.04 3.68
CA THR A 97 -14.43 4.26 4.53
C THR A 97 -14.38 3.38 5.77
N ALA A 98 -15.19 3.70 6.78
CA ALA A 98 -15.30 2.88 7.98
C ALA A 98 -15.72 1.42 7.71
N LYS A 99 -16.33 1.13 6.55
CA LYS A 99 -16.68 -0.24 6.14
C LYS A 99 -15.43 -1.09 5.87
N ASP A 100 -14.32 -0.47 5.44
CA ASP A 100 -13.09 -1.17 5.06
C ASP A 100 -12.36 -1.80 6.27
N LYS A 101 -12.76 -1.48 7.51
CA LYS A 101 -12.32 -2.21 8.71
C LYS A 101 -12.76 -3.68 8.70
N ASN A 102 -13.87 -4.00 8.05
CA ASN A 102 -14.34 -5.36 7.86
C ASN A 102 -13.86 -5.85 6.49
N SER A 103 -12.61 -6.22 6.39
CA SER A 103 -11.98 -6.61 5.13
C SER A 103 -11.21 -7.91 5.25
N VAL A 104 -11.10 -8.58 4.11
CA VAL A 104 -10.34 -9.83 3.94
C VAL A 104 -9.39 -9.67 2.76
N ALA A 105 -8.12 -10.05 2.96
CA ALA A 105 -7.16 -10.13 1.89
C ALA A 105 -7.40 -11.38 1.05
N MET A 106 -7.42 -11.24 -0.28
CA MET A 106 -7.52 -12.34 -1.23
C MET A 106 -6.27 -12.33 -2.10
N VAL A 107 -5.41 -13.33 -1.94
CA VAL A 107 -4.10 -13.37 -2.60
C VAL A 107 -3.82 -14.72 -3.22
N GLY A 108 -2.90 -14.74 -4.19
CA GLY A 108 -2.51 -16.01 -4.81
C GLY A 108 -1.55 -15.85 -5.97
N SER A 109 -1.40 -16.92 -6.75
CA SER A 109 -0.49 -17.01 -7.87
C SER A 109 -0.87 -16.06 -9.01
N ARG A 110 0.15 -15.50 -9.66
CA ARG A 110 0.01 -14.76 -10.94
C ARG A 110 -0.23 -15.70 -12.12
N MET A 111 0.36 -16.89 -12.08
CA MET A 111 0.12 -18.01 -12.99
C MET A 111 -0.74 -19.03 -12.25
N THR A 112 -2.03 -18.89 -12.38
CA THR A 112 -3.05 -19.66 -11.65
C THR A 112 -3.83 -20.55 -12.61
N THR A 113 -4.44 -21.60 -12.08
CA THR A 113 -5.34 -22.46 -12.83
C THR A 113 -6.70 -21.78 -13.05
N HIS A 114 -7.49 -22.31 -13.99
CA HIS A 114 -8.88 -21.87 -14.17
C HIS A 114 -9.70 -22.04 -12.88
N TYR A 115 -9.47 -23.13 -12.15
CA TYR A 115 -10.10 -23.39 -10.84
C TYR A 115 -9.74 -22.28 -9.83
N GLY A 116 -8.47 -21.86 -9.78
CA GLY A 116 -8.04 -20.78 -8.89
C GLY A 116 -8.74 -19.46 -9.22
N ILE A 117 -8.84 -19.10 -10.51
CA ILE A 117 -9.55 -17.89 -10.96
C ILE A 117 -11.02 -17.92 -10.52
N GLU A 118 -11.73 -19.00 -10.82
CA GLU A 118 -13.16 -19.12 -10.49
C GLU A 118 -13.40 -19.15 -8.97
N THR A 119 -12.52 -19.81 -8.23
CA THR A 119 -12.59 -19.83 -6.75
C THR A 119 -12.38 -18.42 -6.18
N ALA A 120 -11.36 -17.69 -6.61
CA ALA A 120 -11.11 -16.33 -6.17
C ALA A 120 -12.28 -15.40 -6.50
N ARG A 121 -12.82 -15.51 -7.73
CA ARG A 121 -13.96 -14.71 -8.18
C ARG A 121 -15.20 -14.99 -7.35
N LYS A 122 -15.53 -16.26 -7.13
CA LYS A 122 -16.72 -16.69 -6.37
C LYS A 122 -16.64 -16.27 -4.91
N LEU A 123 -15.50 -16.52 -4.24
CA LEU A 123 -15.31 -16.15 -2.84
C LEU A 123 -15.38 -14.63 -2.67
N SER A 124 -14.70 -13.89 -3.53
CA SER A 124 -14.70 -12.42 -3.48
C SER A 124 -16.09 -11.83 -3.76
N TYR A 125 -16.85 -12.42 -4.68
CA TYR A 125 -18.25 -12.06 -4.90
C TYR A 125 -19.10 -12.25 -3.63
N GLN A 126 -18.98 -13.42 -2.98
CA GLN A 126 -19.74 -13.74 -1.78
C GLN A 126 -19.39 -12.81 -0.60
N LEU A 127 -18.10 -12.58 -0.37
CA LEU A 127 -17.63 -11.65 0.66
C LEU A 127 -18.16 -10.23 0.42
N ALA A 128 -18.00 -9.74 -0.80
CA ALA A 128 -18.45 -8.41 -1.17
C ALA A 128 -19.99 -8.24 -1.09
N PHE A 129 -20.73 -9.29 -1.47
CA PHE A 129 -22.19 -9.31 -1.39
C PHE A 129 -22.72 -9.18 0.04
N VAL A 130 -22.00 -9.76 1.02
CA VAL A 130 -22.37 -9.63 2.44
C VAL A 130 -21.71 -8.42 3.12
N GLY A 131 -21.11 -7.51 2.36
CA GLY A 131 -20.59 -6.24 2.86
C GLY A 131 -19.15 -6.30 3.40
N VAL A 132 -18.41 -7.39 3.15
CA VAL A 132 -16.98 -7.49 3.48
C VAL A 132 -16.15 -6.90 2.34
N THR A 133 -15.23 -5.98 2.65
CA THR A 133 -14.32 -5.40 1.66
C THR A 133 -13.24 -6.41 1.28
N VAL A 134 -13.04 -6.62 -0.02
CA VAL A 134 -11.96 -7.47 -0.53
C VAL A 134 -10.71 -6.63 -0.80
N VAL A 135 -9.59 -6.98 -0.18
CA VAL A 135 -8.31 -6.30 -0.36
C VAL A 135 -7.36 -7.21 -1.14
N SER A 136 -6.70 -6.68 -2.15
CA SER A 136 -5.70 -7.43 -2.91
C SER A 136 -4.63 -6.53 -3.52
N GLY A 137 -3.67 -7.13 -4.19
CA GLY A 137 -2.52 -6.43 -4.73
C GLY A 137 -2.68 -5.89 -6.16
N GLY A 138 -3.76 -6.22 -6.85
CA GLY A 138 -3.98 -5.81 -8.23
C GLY A 138 -3.08 -6.50 -9.27
N ALA A 139 -2.34 -7.54 -8.91
CA ALA A 139 -1.51 -8.32 -9.83
C ALA A 139 -2.38 -9.20 -10.76
N ARG A 140 -1.74 -9.82 -11.77
CA ARG A 140 -2.37 -10.86 -12.61
C ARG A 140 -2.87 -12.03 -11.77
N GLY A 141 -3.78 -12.81 -12.33
CA GLY A 141 -4.25 -14.06 -11.73
C GLY A 141 -5.22 -13.84 -10.59
N ILE A 142 -4.94 -14.35 -9.41
CA ILE A 142 -5.85 -14.37 -8.26
C ILE A 142 -6.27 -12.95 -7.84
N ASP A 143 -5.35 -12.00 -7.78
CA ASP A 143 -5.65 -10.61 -7.38
C ASP A 143 -6.67 -9.97 -8.34
N THR A 144 -6.45 -10.10 -9.65
CA THR A 144 -7.39 -9.61 -10.68
C THR A 144 -8.76 -10.26 -10.53
N ALA A 145 -8.82 -11.59 -10.37
CA ALA A 145 -10.07 -12.34 -10.21
C ALA A 145 -10.82 -11.92 -8.94
N ALA A 146 -10.08 -11.67 -7.84
CA ALA A 146 -10.64 -11.20 -6.58
C ALA A 146 -11.32 -9.84 -6.73
N HIS A 147 -10.66 -8.86 -7.35
CA HIS A 147 -11.27 -7.54 -7.59
C HIS A 147 -12.48 -7.61 -8.50
N GLN A 148 -12.41 -8.41 -9.59
CA GLN A 148 -13.54 -8.62 -10.49
C GLN A 148 -14.74 -9.26 -9.78
N GLY A 149 -14.48 -10.26 -8.93
CA GLY A 149 -15.52 -10.92 -8.13
C GLY A 149 -16.21 -9.95 -7.18
N ALA A 150 -15.44 -9.17 -6.43
CA ALA A 150 -15.98 -8.17 -5.51
C ALA A 150 -16.84 -7.11 -6.20
N LEU A 151 -16.36 -6.57 -7.34
CA LEU A 151 -17.13 -5.61 -8.14
C LEU A 151 -18.41 -6.22 -8.74
N SER A 152 -18.37 -7.50 -9.14
CA SER A 152 -19.55 -8.23 -9.63
C SER A 152 -20.58 -8.42 -8.52
N GLY A 153 -20.15 -8.58 -7.26
CA GLY A 153 -21.01 -8.62 -6.07
C GLY A 153 -21.56 -7.25 -5.66
N LYS A 154 -21.30 -6.19 -6.45
CA LYS A 154 -21.65 -4.79 -6.15
C LYS A 154 -21.10 -4.31 -4.80
N GLY A 155 -20.03 -4.93 -4.33
CA GLY A 155 -19.38 -4.60 -3.07
C GLY A 155 -18.10 -3.81 -3.27
N ARG A 156 -17.40 -3.59 -2.15
CA ARG A 156 -16.17 -2.79 -2.11
C ARG A 156 -14.94 -3.65 -2.30
N THR A 157 -13.95 -3.07 -2.96
CA THR A 157 -12.62 -3.67 -3.04
C THR A 157 -11.54 -2.59 -3.00
N VAL A 158 -10.39 -2.94 -2.42
CA VAL A 158 -9.24 -2.05 -2.27
C VAL A 158 -8.02 -2.69 -2.90
N ALA A 159 -7.41 -2.00 -3.85
CA ALA A 159 -6.15 -2.42 -4.46
C ALA A 159 -4.97 -1.71 -3.80
N VAL A 160 -4.00 -2.48 -3.33
CA VAL A 160 -2.74 -1.94 -2.80
C VAL A 160 -1.65 -2.14 -3.85
N LEU A 161 -0.99 -1.07 -4.30
CA LEU A 161 -0.01 -1.14 -5.38
C LEU A 161 1.43 -1.23 -4.86
N GLY A 162 2.28 -1.95 -5.61
CA GLY A 162 3.73 -1.98 -5.42
C GLY A 162 4.47 -0.93 -6.25
N THR A 163 3.75 0.03 -6.83
CA THR A 163 4.24 1.11 -7.70
C THR A 163 3.73 2.46 -7.19
N GLY A 164 4.21 3.54 -7.76
CA GLY A 164 3.54 4.85 -7.64
C GLY A 164 2.11 4.76 -8.16
N ILE A 165 1.20 5.56 -7.57
CA ILE A 165 -0.25 5.47 -7.80
C ILE A 165 -0.66 5.70 -9.26
N ASN A 166 0.16 6.42 -10.01
CA ASN A 166 -0.06 6.74 -11.43
C ASN A 166 0.42 5.65 -12.39
N LEU A 167 1.05 4.59 -11.89
CA LEU A 167 1.59 3.51 -12.73
C LEU A 167 0.67 2.28 -12.67
N VAL A 168 0.02 2.01 -13.78
CA VAL A 168 -0.83 0.82 -13.93
C VAL A 168 0.04 -0.40 -14.20
N ALA A 169 0.04 -1.33 -13.25
CA ALA A 169 0.76 -2.60 -13.37
C ALA A 169 -0.07 -3.75 -12.78
N PRO A 170 -0.52 -4.70 -13.61
CA PRO A 170 -0.24 -4.86 -15.04
C PRO A 170 -1.10 -3.93 -15.94
N PRO A 171 -0.65 -3.59 -17.15
CA PRO A 171 -1.36 -2.64 -18.03
C PRO A 171 -2.79 -3.07 -18.40
N GLU A 172 -3.03 -4.37 -18.53
CA GLU A 172 -4.36 -4.91 -18.84
C GLU A 172 -5.41 -4.67 -17.74
N ASN A 173 -4.99 -4.31 -16.52
CA ASN A 173 -5.87 -3.99 -15.41
C ASN A 173 -6.26 -2.49 -15.35
N ALA A 174 -5.93 -1.68 -16.35
CA ALA A 174 -6.21 -0.24 -16.33
C ALA A 174 -7.70 0.06 -16.08
N GLU A 175 -8.60 -0.53 -16.87
CA GLU A 175 -10.04 -0.36 -16.70
C GLU A 175 -10.52 -0.89 -15.33
N LEU A 176 -9.97 -2.02 -14.89
CA LEU A 176 -10.28 -2.60 -13.59
C LEU A 176 -9.92 -1.63 -12.45
N PHE A 177 -8.77 -0.97 -12.53
CA PHE A 177 -8.34 -0.02 -11.50
C PHE A 177 -9.26 1.22 -11.45
N GLU A 178 -9.73 1.75 -12.58
CA GLU A 178 -10.71 2.83 -12.56
C GLU A 178 -12.02 2.40 -11.89
N ARG A 179 -12.48 1.18 -12.15
CA ARG A 179 -13.67 0.61 -11.50
C ARG A 179 -13.46 0.37 -10.00
N ILE A 180 -12.26 -0.05 -9.59
CA ILE A 180 -11.89 -0.18 -8.17
C ILE A 180 -11.93 1.19 -7.49
N ALA A 181 -11.31 2.21 -8.08
CA ALA A 181 -11.29 3.56 -7.52
C ALA A 181 -12.70 4.15 -7.37
N ALA A 182 -13.61 3.86 -8.30
CA ALA A 182 -15.00 4.31 -8.27
C ALA A 182 -15.86 3.63 -7.17
N ASN A 183 -15.51 2.40 -6.77
CA ASN A 183 -16.31 1.59 -5.82
C ASN A 183 -15.56 1.25 -4.51
N GLY A 184 -14.35 1.74 -4.36
CA GLY A 184 -13.45 1.46 -3.25
C GLY A 184 -12.29 2.42 -3.23
N ALA A 185 -11.07 1.86 -3.21
CA ALA A 185 -9.84 2.66 -3.27
C ALA A 185 -8.68 1.90 -3.93
N ILE A 186 -7.78 2.66 -4.50
CA ILE A 186 -6.43 2.23 -4.85
C ILE A 186 -5.49 2.97 -3.92
N LEU A 187 -4.54 2.26 -3.33
CA LEU A 187 -3.58 2.91 -2.44
C LEU A 187 -2.17 2.37 -2.62
N THR A 188 -1.21 3.20 -2.28
CA THR A 188 0.20 2.86 -2.25
C THR A 188 0.96 3.74 -1.26
N GLN A 189 2.08 3.22 -0.74
CA GLN A 189 3.03 4.04 0.03
C GLN A 189 4.13 4.67 -0.83
N PHE A 190 4.19 4.33 -2.12
CA PHE A 190 5.26 4.77 -3.02
C PHE A 190 4.90 6.10 -3.70
N PRO A 191 5.88 7.02 -3.86
CA PRO A 191 5.66 8.29 -4.54
C PRO A 191 5.34 8.09 -6.02
N PHE A 192 4.86 9.16 -6.67
CA PHE A 192 4.61 9.17 -8.10
C PHE A 192 5.83 8.71 -8.91
N ASN A 193 5.57 8.06 -10.04
CA ASN A 193 6.57 7.55 -10.98
C ASN A 193 7.52 6.48 -10.41
N ARG A 194 7.32 5.99 -9.19
CA ARG A 194 8.12 4.89 -8.64
C ARG A 194 7.74 3.59 -9.34
N PRO A 195 8.65 2.99 -10.16
CA PRO A 195 8.39 1.71 -10.81
C PRO A 195 8.39 0.57 -9.79
N ALA A 196 7.77 -0.56 -10.17
CA ALA A 196 7.88 -1.78 -9.40
C ALA A 196 9.31 -2.35 -9.48
N ASP A 197 9.79 -2.86 -8.36
CA ASP A 197 11.02 -3.62 -8.25
C ASP A 197 10.81 -4.88 -7.39
N LYS A 198 11.85 -5.70 -7.28
CA LYS A 198 11.78 -6.95 -6.51
C LYS A 198 11.47 -6.73 -5.01
N GLN A 199 11.81 -5.56 -4.47
CA GLN A 199 11.61 -5.21 -3.06
C GLN A 199 10.24 -4.58 -2.82
N SER A 200 9.69 -3.84 -3.80
CA SER A 200 8.43 -3.12 -3.64
C SER A 200 7.23 -4.05 -3.40
N PHE A 201 7.24 -5.26 -3.98
CA PHE A 201 6.15 -6.21 -3.79
C PHE A 201 6.07 -6.79 -2.37
N PRO A 202 7.16 -7.31 -1.75
CA PRO A 202 7.15 -7.69 -0.35
C PRO A 202 6.77 -6.53 0.59
N ILE A 203 7.34 -5.35 0.35
CA ILE A 203 7.03 -4.15 1.13
C ILE A 203 5.53 -3.82 1.07
N ARG A 204 4.90 -3.93 -0.10
CA ARG A 204 3.47 -3.71 -0.28
C ARG A 204 2.61 -4.78 0.40
N ASN A 205 3.02 -6.05 0.37
CA ASN A 205 2.23 -7.17 0.87
C ASN A 205 1.90 -7.05 2.36
N ARG A 206 2.78 -6.44 3.18
CA ARG A 206 2.49 -6.16 4.58
C ARG A 206 1.29 -5.20 4.76
N ILE A 207 1.06 -4.30 3.78
CA ILE A 207 -0.09 -3.39 3.80
C ILE A 207 -1.37 -4.18 3.48
N VAL A 208 -1.31 -5.12 2.51
CA VAL A 208 -2.46 -5.97 2.17
C VAL A 208 -2.89 -6.79 3.38
N ALA A 209 -1.95 -7.46 4.06
CA ALA A 209 -2.23 -8.23 5.27
C ALA A 209 -2.67 -7.30 6.43
N GLY A 210 -1.90 -6.24 6.67
CA GLY A 210 -2.04 -5.40 7.86
C GLY A 210 -3.30 -4.54 7.90
N MET A 211 -4.01 -4.36 6.78
CA MET A 211 -5.28 -3.63 6.77
C MET A 211 -6.51 -4.54 6.80
N THR A 212 -6.34 -5.86 6.97
CA THR A 212 -7.42 -6.86 6.88
C THR A 212 -7.52 -7.72 8.13
N LEU A 213 -8.71 -8.26 8.39
CA LEU A 213 -8.98 -9.17 9.50
C LEU A 213 -8.42 -10.59 9.28
N GLY A 214 -8.07 -10.92 8.04
CA GLY A 214 -7.50 -12.21 7.68
C GLY A 214 -7.13 -12.27 6.21
N THR A 215 -6.32 -13.29 5.87
CA THR A 215 -5.81 -13.48 4.52
C THR A 215 -6.21 -14.86 4.00
N VAL A 216 -6.85 -14.89 2.82
CA VAL A 216 -7.17 -16.10 2.08
C VAL A 216 -6.15 -16.27 0.95
N VAL A 217 -5.43 -17.37 0.98
CA VAL A 217 -4.54 -17.79 -0.13
C VAL A 217 -5.30 -18.80 -0.97
N VAL A 218 -5.72 -18.41 -2.18
CA VAL A 218 -6.56 -19.26 -3.05
C VAL A 218 -5.73 -20.33 -3.74
N GLU A 219 -4.61 -19.95 -4.32
CA GLU A 219 -3.68 -20.85 -5.01
C GLU A 219 -2.27 -20.25 -4.93
N ALA A 220 -1.32 -21.04 -4.45
CA ALA A 220 0.08 -20.61 -4.35
C ALA A 220 1.03 -21.80 -4.47
N THR A 221 2.13 -21.60 -5.17
CA THR A 221 3.29 -22.51 -5.07
C THR A 221 4.12 -22.15 -3.83
N LEU A 222 4.98 -23.07 -3.38
CA LEU A 222 5.85 -22.83 -2.21
C LEU A 222 6.76 -21.60 -2.34
N THR A 223 7.03 -21.15 -3.56
CA THR A 223 7.84 -19.98 -3.86
C THR A 223 7.00 -18.73 -4.21
N SER A 224 5.68 -18.81 -4.08
CA SER A 224 4.78 -17.70 -4.43
C SER A 224 4.92 -16.51 -3.47
N GLY A 225 4.98 -15.31 -4.02
CA GLY A 225 4.91 -14.08 -3.24
C GLY A 225 3.62 -13.92 -2.39
N ALA A 226 2.56 -14.68 -2.69
CA ALA A 226 1.35 -14.72 -1.88
C ALA A 226 1.59 -15.30 -0.48
N LEU A 227 2.56 -16.22 -0.33
CA LEU A 227 2.94 -16.76 0.97
C LEU A 227 3.64 -15.72 1.85
N ILE A 228 4.30 -14.72 1.24
CA ILE A 228 4.85 -13.58 1.99
C ILE A 228 3.72 -12.78 2.65
N THR A 229 2.60 -12.59 1.94
CA THR A 229 1.41 -11.92 2.52
C THR A 229 0.81 -12.74 3.65
N ALA A 230 0.73 -14.07 3.50
CA ALA A 230 0.25 -14.96 4.55
C ALA A 230 1.14 -14.93 5.80
N ASN A 231 2.47 -14.84 5.62
CA ASN A 231 3.40 -14.71 6.75
C ASN A 231 3.18 -13.40 7.50
N PHE A 232 3.01 -12.27 6.82
CA PHE A 232 2.66 -11.00 7.48
C PHE A 232 1.31 -11.04 8.21
N ALA A 233 0.38 -11.87 7.77
CA ALA A 233 -0.91 -12.03 8.47
C ALA A 233 -0.79 -12.84 9.77
N ASN A 234 0.32 -13.56 9.99
CA ASN A 234 0.58 -14.35 11.19
C ASN A 234 1.44 -13.58 12.23
N GLU A 235 2.00 -12.44 11.88
CA GLU A 235 2.76 -11.55 12.75
C GLU A 235 1.84 -10.58 13.51
#